data_8cad1d5a37f61b1b974ccfcd2e3e8341
#
_entry.id   8cad1d5a37f61b1b974ccfcd2e3e8341
#
_cell.length_a   1.000
_cell.length_b   1.000
_cell.length_c   1.000
_cell.angle_alpha   90.00
_cell.angle_beta   90.00
_cell.angle_gamma   90.00
#
_symmetry.space_group_name_H-M   'P 1'
#
loop_
_entity.id
_entity.type
_entity.pdbx_description
1 polymer ?
#
loop_
_entity_poly.entity_id
_entity_poly.type
_entity_poly.pdbx_seq_one_letter_code
_entity_poly.pdbx_strand_id
1 'polypeptide(L)'
;MFLASSTKPIDSNLSSLAEQIEQQNPGLSVLAARQFRFAIRQTPLEVAVSEPRQFNVLEEFILRAGVEFEPAPTLKELADLLGLDEIFVKTTAATLVSLESLEVAENGKIAIAPQGRDFFEKGAVSRSQIQSIYAISDPLNQTLTFKFDPLATESLNLPDLADLVSLEHKISDLANLSLAEIQPLIQDSGLGIHAPQNGKIVSACDVVGDDLDIWQTVSIFVLLDAIENKTTIQVRQGKQILETASNFLNELESQQKLSLNELCKLTPDIAQQESETIPAPKNRKQASKNKSKETESGNK
;
A
#
# COMPACT_ATOMS: atom_id res chain seq x y z
N MET A 1 -1.06 -41.74 -11.98
CA MET A 1 -0.53 -41.57 -13.35
C MET A 1 -1.13 -40.32 -13.91
N PHE A 2 -0.49 -39.17 -13.61
CA PHE A 2 -0.98 -37.86 -14.08
C PHE A 2 -0.46 -37.65 -15.50
N LEU A 3 -1.37 -37.46 -16.42
CA LEU A 3 -1.07 -37.08 -17.78
C LEU A 3 -0.47 -35.68 -17.78
N ALA A 4 0.85 -35.61 -17.87
CA ALA A 4 1.55 -34.43 -18.29
C ALA A 4 1.14 -34.16 -19.75
N SER A 5 0.05 -33.44 -19.97
CA SER A 5 -0.31 -32.96 -21.29
C SER A 5 -0.07 -31.48 -21.35
N SER A 6 0.77 -31.16 -22.31
CA SER A 6 0.97 -29.89 -22.97
C SER A 6 1.83 -28.84 -22.27
N THR A 7 2.93 -28.72 -22.82
CA THR A 7 3.86 -27.63 -23.05
C THR A 7 3.16 -26.30 -23.32
N LYS A 8 2.66 -25.68 -22.26
CA LYS A 8 2.52 -24.22 -22.23
C LYS A 8 3.71 -23.64 -21.51
N PRO A 9 4.15 -22.45 -21.84
CA PRO A 9 4.98 -21.70 -20.92
C PRO A 9 4.12 -21.39 -19.70
N ILE A 10 4.12 -22.30 -18.73
CA ILE A 10 3.79 -21.98 -17.35
C ILE A 10 4.68 -20.78 -17.06
N ASP A 11 4.10 -19.70 -16.54
CA ASP A 11 4.90 -18.59 -16.08
C ASP A 11 6.07 -19.17 -15.30
N SER A 12 7.29 -18.95 -15.80
CA SER A 12 8.50 -19.55 -15.23
C SER A 12 8.64 -19.27 -13.74
N ASN A 13 8.05 -18.17 -13.28
CA ASN A 13 7.98 -17.80 -11.86
C ASN A 13 7.03 -18.72 -11.08
N LEU A 14 5.85 -19.03 -11.61
CA LEU A 14 4.89 -19.93 -10.94
C LEU A 14 5.44 -21.36 -10.85
N SER A 15 6.07 -21.84 -11.92
CA SER A 15 6.71 -23.17 -11.91
C SER A 15 7.83 -23.25 -10.88
N SER A 16 8.71 -22.26 -10.87
CA SER A 16 9.81 -22.18 -9.91
C SER A 16 9.32 -22.10 -8.45
N LEU A 17 8.23 -21.36 -8.21
CA LEU A 17 7.62 -21.27 -6.88
C LEU A 17 6.96 -22.58 -6.47
N ALA A 18 6.30 -23.28 -7.41
CA ALA A 18 5.69 -24.58 -7.15
C ALA A 18 6.77 -25.61 -6.76
N GLU A 19 7.84 -25.71 -7.55
CA GLU A 19 8.99 -26.57 -7.23
C GLU A 19 9.61 -26.23 -5.86
N GLN A 20 9.74 -24.95 -5.54
CA GLN A 20 10.26 -24.51 -4.26
C GLN A 20 9.36 -24.92 -3.09
N ILE A 21 8.02 -24.85 -3.25
CA ILE A 21 7.06 -25.27 -2.22
C ILE A 21 7.22 -26.77 -1.95
N GLU A 22 7.27 -27.60 -3.00
CA GLU A 22 7.41 -29.05 -2.88
C GLU A 22 8.76 -29.47 -2.28
N GLN A 23 9.84 -28.78 -2.66
CA GLN A 23 11.19 -29.06 -2.11
C GLN A 23 11.31 -28.68 -0.63
N GLN A 24 10.66 -27.59 -0.20
CA GLN A 24 10.70 -27.12 1.20
C GLN A 24 9.81 -27.93 2.13
N ASN A 25 8.77 -28.57 1.58
CA ASN A 25 7.76 -29.29 2.36
C ASN A 25 7.56 -30.71 1.81
N PRO A 26 8.42 -31.68 2.19
CA PRO A 26 8.24 -33.07 1.78
C PRO A 26 6.88 -33.59 2.24
N GLY A 27 6.05 -34.04 1.29
CA GLY A 27 4.67 -34.49 1.53
C GLY A 27 3.60 -33.53 1.01
N LEU A 28 3.96 -32.29 0.67
CA LEU A 28 3.07 -31.40 -0.06
C LEU A 28 3.28 -31.54 -1.57
N SER A 29 2.19 -31.56 -2.31
CA SER A 29 2.19 -31.53 -3.78
C SER A 29 1.36 -30.35 -4.27
N VAL A 30 1.87 -29.62 -5.26
CA VAL A 30 1.14 -28.52 -5.89
C VAL A 30 0.21 -29.09 -6.96
N LEU A 31 -1.10 -29.06 -6.73
CA LEU A 31 -2.10 -29.53 -7.67
C LEU A 31 -2.38 -28.50 -8.78
N ALA A 32 -2.40 -27.23 -8.42
CA ALA A 32 -2.61 -26.13 -9.34
C ALA A 32 -1.94 -24.85 -8.84
N ALA A 33 -1.53 -24.00 -9.78
CA ALA A 33 -1.02 -22.66 -9.50
C ALA A 33 -1.59 -21.68 -10.53
N ARG A 34 -2.07 -20.52 -10.06
CA ARG A 34 -2.64 -19.49 -10.93
C ARG A 34 -2.38 -18.11 -10.38
N GLN A 35 -2.19 -17.14 -11.27
CA GLN A 35 -2.09 -15.73 -10.92
C GLN A 35 -3.43 -15.03 -11.11
N PHE A 36 -3.70 -14.11 -10.22
CA PHE A 36 -4.85 -13.22 -10.26
C PHE A 36 -4.41 -11.80 -9.99
N ARG A 37 -5.15 -10.85 -10.53
CA ARG A 37 -5.13 -9.48 -10.05
C ARG A 37 -6.22 -9.28 -9.02
N PHE A 38 -6.01 -8.35 -8.10
CA PHE A 38 -7.04 -7.87 -7.17
C PHE A 38 -6.85 -6.38 -6.92
N ALA A 39 -7.93 -5.71 -6.56
CA ALA A 39 -7.89 -4.28 -6.28
C ALA A 39 -7.61 -4.03 -4.80
N ILE A 40 -6.65 -3.16 -4.53
CA ILE A 40 -6.42 -2.50 -3.25
C ILE A 40 -6.99 -1.10 -3.36
N ARG A 41 -7.80 -0.67 -2.39
CA ARG A 41 -8.32 0.69 -2.36
C ARG A 41 -7.30 1.64 -1.75
N GLN A 42 -7.02 2.72 -2.46
CA GLN A 42 -6.15 3.79 -2.01
C GLN A 42 -6.92 5.09 -1.92
N THR A 43 -6.94 5.71 -0.74
CA THR A 43 -7.64 6.97 -0.46
C THR A 43 -6.64 8.04 -0.05
N PRO A 44 -6.55 9.19 -0.72
CA PRO A 44 -5.67 10.29 -0.33
C PRO A 44 -6.25 11.04 0.86
N LEU A 45 -5.38 11.33 1.83
CA LEU A 45 -5.72 12.01 3.07
C LEU A 45 -4.78 13.18 3.32
N GLU A 46 -5.30 14.25 3.92
CA GLU A 46 -4.52 15.29 4.59
C GLU A 46 -4.67 15.17 6.10
N VAL A 47 -3.53 15.08 6.79
CA VAL A 47 -3.51 15.01 8.25
C VAL A 47 -2.82 16.22 8.84
N ALA A 48 -3.45 16.85 9.80
CA ALA A 48 -2.83 17.90 10.61
C ALA A 48 -2.09 17.23 11.76
N VAL A 49 -0.77 17.41 11.79
CA VAL A 49 0.11 16.87 12.82
C VAL A 49 0.57 18.02 13.72
N SER A 50 0.25 17.94 14.99
CA SER A 50 0.76 18.84 16.01
C SER A 50 2.06 18.26 16.57
N GLU A 51 3.15 19.02 16.48
CA GLU A 51 4.48 18.63 16.95
C GLU A 51 5.04 19.68 17.91
N PRO A 52 5.51 19.33 19.12
CA PRO A 52 6.15 20.26 20.01
C PRO A 52 7.48 20.71 19.41
N ARG A 53 7.69 21.99 19.35
CA ARG A 53 8.92 22.61 18.93
C ARG A 53 9.45 23.48 20.07
N GLN A 54 10.71 23.30 20.43
CA GLN A 54 11.35 24.21 21.35
C GLN A 54 11.50 25.61 20.73
N PHE A 55 11.42 26.62 21.55
CA PHE A 55 11.75 27.97 21.13
C PHE A 55 13.22 28.07 20.74
N ASN A 56 13.50 28.86 19.72
CA ASN A 56 14.88 29.29 19.51
C ASN A 56 15.23 30.38 20.55
N VAL A 57 16.52 30.66 20.69
CA VAL A 57 17.02 31.60 21.72
C VAL A 57 16.38 32.99 21.62
N LEU A 58 16.15 33.49 20.40
CA LEU A 58 15.55 34.80 20.19
C LEU A 58 14.04 34.80 20.49
N GLU A 59 13.33 33.75 20.11
CA GLU A 59 11.92 33.57 20.46
C GLU A 59 11.72 33.52 21.98
N GLU A 60 12.53 32.71 22.66
CA GLU A 60 12.48 32.60 24.12
C GLU A 60 12.78 33.95 24.79
N PHE A 61 13.78 34.68 24.31
CA PHE A 61 14.11 36.00 24.83
C PHE A 61 12.99 36.98 24.66
N ILE A 62 12.34 37.05 23.47
CA ILE A 62 11.22 37.98 23.20
C ILE A 62 10.04 37.63 24.11
N LEU A 63 9.71 36.34 24.29
CA LEU A 63 8.63 35.93 25.18
C LEU A 63 8.97 36.26 26.63
N ARG A 64 10.20 35.96 27.08
CA ARG A 64 10.68 36.33 28.43
C ARG A 64 10.62 37.81 28.68
N ALA A 65 11.06 38.61 27.73
CA ALA A 65 11.01 40.06 27.85
C ALA A 65 9.56 40.59 27.97
N GLY A 66 8.63 39.96 27.23
CA GLY A 66 7.21 40.30 27.35
C GLY A 66 6.58 39.88 28.68
N VAL A 67 7.13 38.86 29.38
CA VAL A 67 6.65 38.45 30.72
C VAL A 67 7.30 39.24 31.84
N GLU A 68 8.60 39.51 31.76
CA GLU A 68 9.41 40.00 32.89
C GLU A 68 9.64 41.48 32.90
N PHE A 69 9.54 42.20 31.74
CA PHE A 69 9.83 43.62 31.68
C PHE A 69 8.59 44.46 31.92
N GLU A 70 8.69 45.41 32.85
CA GLU A 70 7.70 46.42 33.12
C GLU A 70 8.33 47.82 33.04
N PRO A 71 7.91 48.70 32.10
CA PRO A 71 6.88 48.45 31.08
C PRO A 71 7.37 47.51 29.98
N ALA A 72 6.44 46.80 29.30
CA ALA A 72 6.75 45.93 28.19
C ALA A 72 7.52 46.69 27.10
N PRO A 73 8.63 46.14 26.56
CA PRO A 73 9.50 46.81 25.61
C PRO A 73 8.88 46.84 24.21
N THR A 74 9.44 47.71 23.37
CA THR A 74 9.17 47.70 21.92
C THR A 74 10.13 46.74 21.20
N LEU A 75 9.77 46.33 19.99
CA LEU A 75 10.68 45.51 19.16
C LEU A 75 12.02 46.17 18.88
N LYS A 76 12.02 47.52 18.76
CA LYS A 76 13.23 48.32 18.57
C LYS A 76 14.11 48.29 19.82
N GLU A 77 13.54 48.49 21.00
CA GLU A 77 14.30 48.43 22.27
C GLU A 77 14.89 47.05 22.50
N LEU A 78 14.18 45.97 22.10
CA LEU A 78 14.73 44.63 22.16
C LEU A 78 15.90 44.40 21.18
N ALA A 79 15.79 44.96 19.96
CA ALA A 79 16.89 44.88 18.99
C ALA A 79 18.11 45.63 19.50
N ASP A 80 17.95 46.84 20.02
CA ASP A 80 19.00 47.65 20.60
C ASP A 80 19.68 46.95 21.81
N LEU A 81 18.87 46.32 22.68
CA LEU A 81 19.34 45.59 23.85
C LEU A 81 20.17 44.37 23.46
N LEU A 82 19.79 43.66 22.40
CA LEU A 82 20.45 42.46 21.89
C LEU A 82 21.63 42.79 20.96
N GLY A 83 21.75 44.04 20.53
CA GLY A 83 22.74 44.43 19.51
C GLY A 83 22.46 43.77 18.14
N LEU A 84 21.20 43.50 17.83
CA LEU A 84 20.75 42.92 16.58
C LEU A 84 20.09 43.91 15.65
N ASP A 85 20.11 43.64 14.35
CA ASP A 85 19.28 44.41 13.43
C ASP A 85 17.79 44.19 13.74
N GLU A 86 17.04 45.26 13.73
CA GLU A 86 15.60 45.27 14.05
C GLU A 86 14.79 44.28 13.17
N ILE A 87 15.28 43.99 11.96
CA ILE A 87 14.62 43.07 11.03
C ILE A 87 14.54 41.66 11.59
N PHE A 88 15.58 41.21 12.30
CA PHE A 88 15.57 39.85 12.91
C PHE A 88 14.54 39.76 14.03
N VAL A 89 14.48 40.77 14.89
CA VAL A 89 13.52 40.81 16.00
C VAL A 89 12.08 40.94 15.47
N LYS A 90 11.85 41.74 14.45
CA LYS A 90 10.55 41.85 13.78
C LYS A 90 10.11 40.55 13.12
N THR A 91 11.01 39.88 12.41
CA THR A 91 10.68 38.59 11.75
C THR A 91 10.37 37.52 12.78
N THR A 92 11.15 37.47 13.88
CA THR A 92 10.88 36.51 14.97
C THR A 92 9.58 36.84 15.70
N ALA A 93 9.32 38.12 15.98
CA ALA A 93 8.05 38.52 16.57
C ALA A 93 6.85 38.20 15.68
N ALA A 94 6.96 38.38 14.36
CA ALA A 94 5.91 38.00 13.41
C ALA A 94 5.64 36.46 13.45
N THR A 95 6.69 35.66 13.61
CA THR A 95 6.53 34.24 13.82
C THR A 95 5.78 33.91 15.12
N LEU A 96 6.12 34.58 16.23
CA LEU A 96 5.43 34.43 17.52
C LEU A 96 3.97 34.92 17.47
N VAL A 97 3.69 35.94 16.68
CA VAL A 97 2.31 36.41 16.43
C VAL A 97 1.53 35.34 15.64
N SER A 98 2.12 34.77 14.61
CA SER A 98 1.48 33.69 13.84
C SER A 98 1.23 32.41 14.66
N LEU A 99 1.96 32.25 15.75
CA LEU A 99 1.79 31.17 16.73
C LEU A 99 0.86 31.56 17.88
N GLU A 100 0.16 32.71 17.76
CA GLU A 100 -0.74 33.25 18.79
C GLU A 100 -0.10 33.40 20.18
N SER A 101 1.24 33.52 20.19
CA SER A 101 2.04 33.60 21.42
C SER A 101 2.34 35.03 21.83
N LEU A 102 2.29 35.98 20.88
CA LEU A 102 2.66 37.38 21.05
C LEU A 102 1.67 38.29 20.32
N GLU A 103 1.39 39.43 20.89
CA GLU A 103 0.74 40.54 20.23
C GLU A 103 1.70 41.71 20.11
N VAL A 104 1.62 42.45 19.02
CA VAL A 104 2.43 43.68 18.80
C VAL A 104 1.49 44.82 18.55
N ALA A 105 1.50 45.81 19.43
CA ALA A 105 0.70 47.02 19.32
C ALA A 105 1.24 47.94 18.20
N GLU A 106 0.44 48.91 17.74
CA GLU A 106 0.82 49.85 16.68
C GLU A 106 2.09 50.66 17.01
N ASN A 107 2.34 50.92 18.29
CA ASN A 107 3.55 51.58 18.76
C ASN A 107 4.78 50.66 18.87
N GLY A 108 4.68 49.40 18.41
CA GLY A 108 5.72 48.42 18.45
C GLY A 108 5.95 47.74 19.80
N LYS A 109 5.13 48.04 20.83
CA LYS A 109 5.18 47.33 22.12
C LYS A 109 4.69 45.94 21.99
N ILE A 110 5.40 45.03 22.67
CA ILE A 110 5.00 43.60 22.73
C ILE A 110 4.06 43.39 23.92
N ALA A 111 3.13 42.44 23.72
CA ALA A 111 2.30 41.90 24.78
C ALA A 111 2.23 40.38 24.62
N ILE A 112 2.33 39.64 25.70
CA ILE A 112 2.20 38.18 25.65
C ILE A 112 0.72 37.83 25.61
N ALA A 113 0.34 37.05 24.59
CA ALA A 113 -0.96 36.40 24.51
C ALA A 113 -1.11 35.31 25.61
N PRO A 114 -2.32 35.00 26.06
CA PRO A 114 -2.54 33.94 27.07
C PRO A 114 -1.86 32.61 26.69
N GLN A 115 -1.98 32.20 25.43
CA GLN A 115 -1.38 31.02 24.89
C GLN A 115 0.17 31.06 24.89
N GLY A 116 0.75 32.26 24.64
CA GLY A 116 2.20 32.45 24.69
C GLY A 116 2.76 32.29 26.11
N ARG A 117 1.99 32.64 27.13
CA ARG A 117 2.38 32.41 28.53
C ARG A 117 2.43 30.94 28.87
N ASP A 118 1.42 30.18 28.44
CA ASP A 118 1.39 28.71 28.61
C ASP A 118 2.54 28.03 27.87
N PHE A 119 2.87 28.47 26.66
CA PHE A 119 3.99 27.94 25.89
C PHE A 119 5.34 28.29 26.55
N PHE A 120 5.47 29.50 27.06
CA PHE A 120 6.69 29.93 27.76
C PHE A 120 6.94 29.08 29.01
N GLU A 121 5.90 28.82 29.82
CA GLU A 121 5.98 27.95 31.01
C GLU A 121 6.35 26.50 30.65
N LYS A 122 5.86 25.99 29.53
CA LYS A 122 6.15 24.63 29.02
C LYS A 122 7.49 24.53 28.29
N GLY A 123 8.12 25.66 27.92
CA GLY A 123 9.37 25.70 27.15
C GLY A 123 9.25 25.24 25.70
N ALA A 124 8.03 25.08 25.18
CA ALA A 124 7.75 24.59 23.82
C ALA A 124 6.46 25.16 23.27
N VAL A 125 6.42 25.33 21.96
CA VAL A 125 5.24 25.72 21.21
C VAL A 125 4.77 24.56 20.34
N SER A 126 3.47 24.36 20.25
CA SER A 126 2.91 23.37 19.33
C SER A 126 2.81 23.96 17.92
N ARG A 127 3.48 23.31 16.97
CA ARG A 127 3.39 23.66 15.55
C ARG A 127 2.54 22.62 14.85
N SER A 128 1.47 23.08 14.21
CA SER A 128 0.67 22.23 13.32
C SER A 128 1.24 22.25 11.91
N GLN A 129 1.37 21.06 11.29
CA GLN A 129 1.79 20.89 9.91
C GLN A 129 0.79 19.96 9.21
N ILE A 130 0.41 20.31 7.99
CA ILE A 130 -0.40 19.43 7.15
C ILE A 130 0.54 18.51 6.39
N GLN A 131 0.25 17.22 6.42
CA GLN A 131 0.98 16.17 5.69
C GLN A 131 -0.01 15.36 4.87
N SER A 132 0.35 15.10 3.61
CA SER A 132 -0.42 14.22 2.75
C SER A 132 0.04 12.77 2.95
N ILE A 133 -0.92 11.87 3.14
CA ILE A 133 -0.70 10.43 3.26
C ILE A 133 -1.77 9.69 2.46
N TYR A 134 -1.58 8.40 2.28
CA TYR A 134 -2.52 7.52 1.60
C TYR A 134 -2.95 6.41 2.54
N ALA A 135 -4.25 6.26 2.72
CA ALA A 135 -4.83 5.08 3.34
C ALA A 135 -4.91 3.95 2.33
N ILE A 136 -4.40 2.79 2.69
CA ILE A 136 -4.33 1.59 1.87
C ILE A 136 -5.18 0.51 2.51
N SER A 137 -6.32 0.22 1.91
CA SER A 137 -7.22 -0.84 2.35
C SER A 137 -7.03 -2.08 1.49
N ASP A 138 -6.46 -3.13 2.06
CA ASP A 138 -6.22 -4.41 1.40
C ASP A 138 -7.32 -5.41 1.81
N PRO A 139 -8.25 -5.75 0.90
CA PRO A 139 -9.37 -6.63 1.22
C PRO A 139 -8.93 -8.10 1.35
N LEU A 140 -7.80 -8.48 0.75
CA LEU A 140 -7.31 -9.85 0.79
C LEU A 140 -6.58 -10.14 2.13
N ASN A 141 -5.78 -9.20 2.60
CA ASN A 141 -5.11 -9.29 3.89
C ASN A 141 -5.96 -8.75 5.05
N GLN A 142 -7.14 -8.19 4.78
CA GLN A 142 -8.03 -7.59 5.78
C GLN A 142 -7.34 -6.51 6.62
N THR A 143 -6.51 -5.69 5.97
CA THR A 143 -5.73 -4.63 6.64
C THR A 143 -6.08 -3.24 6.13
N LEU A 144 -5.95 -2.26 7.01
CA LEU A 144 -5.87 -0.84 6.68
C LEU A 144 -4.54 -0.32 7.18
N THR A 145 -3.74 0.21 6.28
CA THR A 145 -2.41 0.79 6.57
C THR A 145 -2.29 2.17 5.96
N PHE A 146 -1.30 2.95 6.40
CA PHE A 146 -1.07 4.29 5.84
C PHE A 146 0.35 4.39 5.29
N LYS A 147 0.53 5.18 4.22
CA LYS A 147 1.83 5.41 3.57
C LYS A 147 1.96 6.87 3.15
N PHE A 148 3.20 7.37 3.06
CA PHE A 148 3.47 8.69 2.50
C PHE A 148 3.39 8.69 0.98
N ASP A 149 3.82 7.60 0.34
CA ASP A 149 3.84 7.49 -1.11
C ASP A 149 2.67 6.65 -1.62
N PRO A 150 2.06 7.04 -2.74
CA PRO A 150 1.00 6.25 -3.35
C PRO A 150 1.55 4.93 -3.89
N LEU A 151 0.70 3.91 -3.90
CA LEU A 151 1.00 2.65 -4.57
C LEU A 151 0.89 2.83 -6.08
N ALA A 152 1.78 2.15 -6.81
CA ALA A 152 1.68 2.04 -8.25
C ALA A 152 0.73 0.90 -8.62
N THR A 153 -0.10 1.15 -9.65
CA THR A 153 -0.95 0.10 -10.21
C THR A 153 -0.15 -0.81 -11.14
N GLU A 154 -0.37 -2.10 -11.04
CA GLU A 154 0.21 -3.07 -11.97
C GLU A 154 -0.71 -3.23 -13.19
N SER A 155 -0.16 -3.05 -14.38
CA SER A 155 -0.91 -3.21 -15.64
C SER A 155 -0.70 -4.63 -16.17
N LEU A 156 -1.48 -5.60 -15.66
CA LEU A 156 -1.39 -6.99 -16.05
C LEU A 156 -2.74 -7.50 -16.57
N ASN A 157 -2.68 -8.24 -17.67
CA ASN A 157 -3.85 -8.91 -18.24
C ASN A 157 -4.08 -10.26 -17.52
N LEU A 158 -4.45 -10.19 -16.23
CA LEU A 158 -4.75 -11.33 -15.38
C LEU A 158 -6.23 -11.38 -15.05
N PRO A 159 -6.78 -12.58 -14.78
CA PRO A 159 -8.15 -12.72 -14.29
C PRO A 159 -8.30 -12.01 -12.94
N ASP A 160 -9.46 -11.42 -12.73
CA ASP A 160 -9.79 -10.74 -11.50
C ASP A 160 -10.18 -11.75 -10.41
N LEU A 161 -9.57 -11.65 -9.24
CA LEU A 161 -9.93 -12.51 -8.12
C LEU A 161 -11.36 -12.22 -7.62
N ALA A 162 -11.83 -11.00 -7.79
CA ALA A 162 -13.18 -10.60 -7.40
C ALA A 162 -14.29 -11.33 -8.20
N ASP A 163 -13.96 -11.89 -9.38
CA ASP A 163 -14.88 -12.74 -10.15
C ASP A 163 -15.16 -14.08 -9.45
N LEU A 164 -14.30 -14.52 -8.55
CA LEU A 164 -14.40 -15.79 -7.84
C LEU A 164 -14.75 -15.65 -6.36
N VAL A 165 -14.37 -14.53 -5.75
CA VAL A 165 -14.46 -14.30 -4.31
C VAL A 165 -14.95 -12.88 -4.04
N SER A 166 -15.96 -12.75 -3.16
CA SER A 166 -16.36 -11.42 -2.67
C SER A 166 -15.27 -10.88 -1.75
N LEU A 167 -14.56 -9.83 -2.22
CA LEU A 167 -13.53 -9.15 -1.46
C LEU A 167 -14.12 -7.89 -0.82
N GLU A 168 -14.29 -7.93 0.48
CA GLU A 168 -14.81 -6.80 1.26
C GLU A 168 -13.66 -6.07 1.96
N HIS A 169 -13.64 -4.75 1.86
CA HIS A 169 -12.68 -3.93 2.59
C HIS A 169 -13.07 -3.87 4.07
N LYS A 170 -12.11 -4.09 4.96
CA LYS A 170 -12.32 -4.07 6.42
C LYS A 170 -12.94 -2.75 6.90
N ILE A 171 -12.54 -1.66 6.27
CA ILE A 171 -13.10 -0.33 6.49
C ILE A 171 -13.50 0.19 5.11
N SER A 172 -14.79 0.30 4.87
CA SER A 172 -15.33 0.71 3.58
C SER A 172 -15.43 2.24 3.40
N ASP A 173 -15.48 2.98 4.50
CA ASP A 173 -15.65 4.44 4.47
C ASP A 173 -14.80 5.10 5.56
N LEU A 174 -13.67 5.65 5.14
CA LEU A 174 -12.75 6.38 6.01
C LEU A 174 -13.30 7.72 6.48
N ALA A 175 -14.17 8.35 5.68
CA ALA A 175 -14.75 9.65 6.01
C ALA A 175 -15.67 9.60 7.24
N ASN A 176 -16.21 8.41 7.56
CA ASN A 176 -17.07 8.20 8.72
C ASN A 176 -16.32 7.81 10.00
N LEU A 177 -15.00 7.57 9.92
CA LEU A 177 -14.22 7.26 11.12
C LEU A 177 -13.95 8.54 11.93
N SER A 178 -14.10 8.41 13.23
CA SER A 178 -13.68 9.45 14.16
C SER A 178 -12.15 9.54 14.23
N LEU A 179 -11.64 10.70 14.60
CA LEU A 179 -10.21 10.91 14.81
C LEU A 179 -9.62 9.91 15.82
N ALA A 180 -10.36 9.57 16.88
CA ALA A 180 -9.95 8.61 17.90
C ALA A 180 -9.79 7.18 17.36
N GLU A 181 -10.51 6.82 16.29
CA GLU A 181 -10.39 5.52 15.62
C GLU A 181 -9.25 5.50 14.61
N ILE A 182 -8.98 6.63 13.94
CA ILE A 182 -7.91 6.75 12.93
C ILE A 182 -6.52 6.83 13.59
N GLN A 183 -6.38 7.57 14.68
CA GLN A 183 -5.09 7.79 15.36
C GLN A 183 -4.32 6.48 15.67
N PRO A 184 -4.93 5.44 16.28
CA PRO A 184 -4.24 4.17 16.52
C PRO A 184 -3.80 3.48 15.23
N LEU A 185 -4.62 3.52 14.18
CA LEU A 185 -4.32 2.91 12.88
C LEU A 185 -3.12 3.60 12.19
N ILE A 186 -3.03 4.93 12.29
CA ILE A 186 -1.87 5.70 11.80
C ILE A 186 -0.62 5.34 12.62
N GLN A 187 -0.76 5.22 13.94
CA GLN A 187 0.35 4.84 14.83
C GLN A 187 0.89 3.46 14.47
N ASP A 188 0.02 2.48 14.28
CA ASP A 188 0.37 1.09 13.94
C ASP A 188 1.01 0.97 12.55
N SER A 189 0.73 1.91 11.65
CA SER A 189 1.35 1.97 10.32
C SER A 189 2.83 2.40 10.34
N GLY A 190 3.35 2.83 11.48
CA GLY A 190 4.77 3.14 11.66
C GLY A 190 5.25 4.43 10.96
N LEU A 191 4.35 5.31 10.54
CA LEU A 191 4.69 6.58 9.88
C LEU A 191 5.37 7.59 10.82
N GLY A 192 5.23 7.43 12.14
CA GLY A 192 5.82 8.31 13.13
C GLY A 192 5.19 9.70 13.22
N ILE A 193 4.02 9.92 12.58
CA ILE A 193 3.27 11.18 12.62
C ILE A 193 2.26 11.24 13.76
N HIS A 194 1.87 10.08 14.31
CA HIS A 194 1.14 9.97 15.57
C HIS A 194 1.98 9.17 16.55
N ALA A 195 2.62 9.87 17.48
CA ALA A 195 3.49 9.32 18.51
C ALA A 195 3.33 10.16 19.79
N PRO A 196 2.22 9.97 20.54
CA PRO A 196 1.90 10.79 21.70
C PRO A 196 3.01 10.86 22.75
N GLN A 197 3.76 9.76 22.91
CA GLN A 197 4.93 9.69 23.81
C GLN A 197 6.04 10.69 23.43
N ASN A 198 6.10 11.12 22.16
CA ASN A 198 7.05 12.10 21.64
C ASN A 198 6.38 13.49 21.44
N GLY A 199 5.13 13.64 21.86
CA GLY A 199 4.34 14.85 21.70
C GLY A 199 3.79 15.07 20.28
N LYS A 200 4.01 14.16 19.35
CA LYS A 200 3.43 14.23 17.99
C LYS A 200 2.02 13.69 17.98
N ILE A 201 1.06 14.49 17.62
CA ILE A 201 -0.35 14.13 17.65
C ILE A 201 -1.00 14.49 16.32
N VAL A 202 -1.66 13.55 15.69
CA VAL A 202 -2.60 13.85 14.60
C VAL A 202 -3.83 14.50 15.20
N SER A 203 -4.08 15.75 14.84
CA SER A 203 -5.17 16.59 15.38
C SER A 203 -6.37 16.71 14.45
N ALA A 204 -6.19 16.43 13.15
CA ALA A 204 -7.26 16.34 12.16
C ALA A 204 -6.84 15.36 11.06
N CYS A 205 -7.83 14.76 10.39
CA CYS A 205 -7.64 13.88 9.27
C CYS A 205 -8.83 14.04 8.32
N ASP A 206 -8.54 14.47 7.10
CA ASP A 206 -9.55 14.77 6.09
C ASP A 206 -9.29 13.96 4.83
N VAL A 207 -10.33 13.39 4.23
CA VAL A 207 -10.28 12.77 2.92
C VAL A 207 -10.28 13.87 1.86
N VAL A 208 -9.23 13.91 1.02
CA VAL A 208 -9.03 15.02 0.07
C VAL A 208 -9.20 14.62 -1.40
N GLY A 209 -9.60 13.39 -1.68
CA GLY A 209 -9.84 12.94 -3.05
C GLY A 209 -10.65 11.67 -3.10
N ASP A 210 -10.90 11.21 -4.32
CA ASP A 210 -11.65 9.99 -4.57
C ASP A 210 -10.81 8.75 -4.28
N ASP A 211 -11.48 7.66 -3.93
CA ASP A 211 -10.88 6.34 -3.82
C ASP A 211 -10.36 5.88 -5.18
N LEU A 212 -9.17 5.31 -5.20
CA LEU A 212 -8.56 4.74 -6.38
C LEU A 212 -8.34 3.24 -6.18
N ASP A 213 -8.77 2.45 -7.14
CA ASP A 213 -8.46 1.03 -7.18
C ASP A 213 -7.07 0.81 -7.79
N ILE A 214 -6.16 0.31 -6.98
CA ILE A 214 -4.78 -0.01 -7.34
C ILE A 214 -4.67 -1.51 -7.55
N TRP A 215 -4.39 -1.93 -8.78
CA TRP A 215 -4.27 -3.33 -9.14
C TRP A 215 -2.94 -3.92 -8.67
N GLN A 216 -3.04 -5.03 -7.97
CA GLN A 216 -1.91 -5.83 -7.49
C GLN A 216 -2.07 -7.28 -7.92
N THR A 217 -0.97 -8.02 -7.93
CA THR A 217 -0.92 -9.42 -8.36
C THR A 217 -0.70 -10.34 -7.19
N VAL A 218 -1.43 -11.47 -7.19
CA VAL A 218 -1.19 -12.58 -6.28
C VAL A 218 -1.11 -13.90 -7.02
N SER A 219 -0.32 -14.82 -6.48
CA SER A 219 -0.25 -16.21 -6.93
C SER A 219 -0.98 -17.10 -5.93
N ILE A 220 -1.93 -17.89 -6.40
CA ILE A 220 -2.70 -18.83 -5.60
C ILE A 220 -2.27 -20.24 -5.96
N PHE A 221 -1.90 -21.03 -4.96
CA PHE A 221 -1.50 -22.42 -5.07
C PHE A 221 -2.52 -23.29 -4.36
N VAL A 222 -2.96 -24.34 -5.02
CA VAL A 222 -3.76 -25.42 -4.42
C VAL A 222 -2.82 -26.56 -4.10
N LEU A 223 -2.67 -26.85 -2.81
CA LEU A 223 -1.73 -27.82 -2.28
C LEU A 223 -2.47 -29.07 -1.77
N LEU A 224 -1.91 -30.23 -2.01
CA LEU A 224 -2.33 -31.49 -1.40
C LEU A 224 -1.30 -31.92 -0.38
N ASP A 225 -1.71 -32.08 0.86
CA ASP A 225 -0.94 -32.80 1.87
C ASP A 225 -1.23 -34.30 1.72
N ALA A 226 -0.23 -35.04 1.26
CA ALA A 226 -0.35 -36.48 1.04
C ALA A 226 -0.42 -37.29 2.35
N ILE A 227 0.03 -36.72 3.47
CA ILE A 227 0.01 -37.37 4.78
C ILE A 227 -1.38 -37.23 5.40
N GLU A 228 -1.93 -36.00 5.41
CA GLU A 228 -3.25 -35.70 5.97
C GLU A 228 -4.38 -35.95 4.98
N ASN A 229 -4.05 -36.18 3.71
CA ASN A 229 -4.99 -36.27 2.58
C ASN A 229 -5.93 -35.05 2.54
N LYS A 230 -5.39 -33.87 2.75
CA LYS A 230 -6.11 -32.63 2.83
C LYS A 230 -5.63 -31.64 1.77
N THR A 231 -6.58 -30.98 1.13
CA THR A 231 -6.29 -29.89 0.19
C THR A 231 -6.32 -28.55 0.92
N THR A 232 -5.37 -27.68 0.62
CA THR A 232 -5.27 -26.32 1.19
C THR A 232 -4.93 -25.31 0.12
N ILE A 233 -5.30 -24.05 0.36
CA ILE A 233 -4.99 -22.93 -0.52
C ILE A 233 -3.88 -22.10 0.14
N GLN A 234 -2.83 -21.81 -0.62
CA GLN A 234 -1.78 -20.91 -0.23
C GLN A 234 -1.73 -19.71 -1.18
N VAL A 235 -1.77 -18.50 -0.63
CA VAL A 235 -1.66 -17.24 -1.36
C VAL A 235 -0.28 -16.66 -1.19
N ARG A 236 0.34 -16.21 -2.28
CA ARG A 236 1.65 -15.57 -2.26
C ARG A 236 1.67 -14.28 -3.08
N GLN A 237 2.43 -13.32 -2.59
CA GLN A 237 2.85 -12.15 -3.37
C GLN A 237 4.37 -12.26 -3.59
N GLY A 238 4.76 -12.57 -4.81
CA GLY A 238 6.13 -12.97 -5.10
C GLY A 238 6.54 -14.21 -4.28
N LYS A 239 7.58 -14.09 -3.46
CA LYS A 239 8.06 -15.18 -2.59
C LYS A 239 7.40 -15.20 -1.20
N GLN A 240 6.72 -14.13 -0.82
CA GLN A 240 6.11 -14.01 0.49
C GLN A 240 4.77 -14.74 0.54
N ILE A 241 4.57 -15.54 1.59
CA ILE A 241 3.28 -16.16 1.89
C ILE A 241 2.40 -15.11 2.58
N LEU A 242 1.18 -14.95 2.10
CA LEU A 242 0.15 -14.11 2.71
C LEU A 242 -0.75 -15.01 3.58
N GLU A 243 -0.37 -15.18 4.84
CA GLU A 243 -1.06 -16.12 5.76
C GLU A 243 -2.52 -15.75 5.96
N THR A 244 -2.82 -14.45 6.19
CA THR A 244 -4.19 -13.97 6.37
C THR A 244 -5.05 -14.27 5.14
N ALA A 245 -4.53 -13.97 3.96
CA ALA A 245 -5.19 -14.25 2.69
C ALA A 245 -5.39 -15.74 2.45
N SER A 246 -4.38 -16.56 2.78
CA SER A 246 -4.45 -18.02 2.67
C SER A 246 -5.55 -18.58 3.58
N ASN A 247 -5.58 -18.14 4.84
CA ASN A 247 -6.60 -18.57 5.81
C ASN A 247 -8.00 -18.12 5.37
N PHE A 248 -8.15 -16.90 4.88
CA PHE A 248 -9.41 -16.38 4.37
C PHE A 248 -9.95 -17.24 3.20
N LEU A 249 -9.12 -17.56 2.20
CA LEU A 249 -9.56 -18.39 1.07
C LEU A 249 -9.85 -19.83 1.50
N ASN A 250 -9.10 -20.42 2.42
CA ASN A 250 -9.38 -21.73 2.98
C ASN A 250 -10.71 -21.76 3.77
N GLU A 251 -11.03 -20.70 4.48
CA GLU A 251 -12.31 -20.55 5.17
C GLU A 251 -13.48 -20.47 4.18
N LEU A 252 -13.35 -19.69 3.12
CA LEU A 252 -14.36 -19.60 2.05
C LEU A 252 -14.56 -20.94 1.33
N GLU A 253 -13.50 -21.69 1.10
CA GLU A 253 -13.57 -23.04 0.53
C GLU A 253 -14.33 -23.98 1.47
N SER A 254 -13.99 -23.99 2.76
CA SER A 254 -14.66 -24.82 3.78
C SER A 254 -16.16 -24.50 3.91
N GLN A 255 -16.54 -23.22 3.70
CA GLN A 255 -17.92 -22.75 3.67
C GLN A 255 -18.62 -22.99 2.33
N GLN A 256 -17.96 -23.63 1.35
CA GLN A 256 -18.44 -23.85 -0.01
C GLN A 256 -18.78 -22.55 -0.78
N LYS A 257 -18.21 -21.43 -0.38
CA LYS A 257 -18.32 -20.14 -1.07
C LYS A 257 -17.27 -19.96 -2.17
N LEU A 258 -16.23 -20.78 -2.16
CA LEU A 258 -15.15 -20.80 -3.16
C LEU A 258 -14.96 -22.22 -3.65
N SER A 259 -14.97 -22.41 -4.97
CA SER A 259 -14.75 -23.72 -5.59
C SER A 259 -13.29 -23.85 -6.06
N LEU A 260 -12.60 -24.89 -5.58
CA LEU A 260 -11.26 -25.24 -6.06
C LEU A 260 -11.24 -25.49 -7.58
N ASN A 261 -12.32 -26.08 -8.14
CA ASN A 261 -12.42 -26.28 -9.57
C ASN A 261 -12.42 -24.98 -10.35
N GLU A 262 -13.02 -23.90 -9.82
CA GLU A 262 -13.02 -22.59 -10.46
C GLU A 262 -11.67 -21.91 -10.35
N LEU A 263 -11.00 -22.03 -9.20
CA LEU A 263 -9.62 -21.57 -9.05
C LEU A 263 -8.64 -22.25 -10.04
N CYS A 264 -8.88 -23.51 -10.34
CA CYS A 264 -8.01 -24.30 -11.21
C CYS A 264 -8.34 -24.20 -12.71
N LYS A 265 -9.48 -23.60 -13.09
CA LYS A 265 -9.87 -23.43 -14.50
C LYS A 265 -8.87 -22.54 -15.23
N LEU A 266 -8.54 -22.94 -16.45
CA LEU A 266 -7.77 -22.09 -17.37
C LEU A 266 -8.62 -20.90 -17.81
N THR A 267 -7.98 -19.74 -18.03
CA THR A 267 -8.68 -18.61 -18.65
C THR A 267 -9.11 -18.94 -20.08
N PRO A 268 -10.23 -18.37 -20.58
CA PRO A 268 -10.70 -18.61 -21.94
C PRO A 268 -9.63 -18.38 -23.02
N ASP A 269 -8.80 -17.35 -22.87
CA ASP A 269 -7.70 -17.05 -23.80
C ASP A 269 -6.64 -18.13 -23.84
N ILE A 270 -6.36 -18.75 -22.68
CA ILE A 270 -5.45 -19.88 -22.58
C ILE A 270 -6.08 -21.14 -23.19
N ALA A 271 -7.37 -21.37 -22.99
CA ALA A 271 -8.09 -22.49 -23.57
C ALA A 271 -8.19 -22.39 -25.11
N GLN A 272 -8.33 -21.17 -25.68
CA GLN A 272 -8.35 -20.94 -27.11
C GLN A 272 -6.98 -21.20 -27.75
N GLN A 273 -5.89 -20.77 -27.15
CA GLN A 273 -4.53 -21.04 -27.63
C GLN A 273 -4.19 -22.54 -27.61
N GLU A 274 -4.78 -23.35 -26.71
CA GLU A 274 -4.62 -24.80 -26.72
C GLU A 274 -5.36 -25.46 -27.87
N SER A 275 -6.53 -24.96 -28.27
CA SER A 275 -7.28 -25.48 -29.38
C SER A 275 -6.67 -25.19 -30.75
N GLU A 276 -5.90 -24.10 -30.88
CA GLU A 276 -5.22 -23.70 -32.12
C GLU A 276 -3.87 -24.43 -32.34
N THR A 277 -3.26 -24.98 -31.29
CA THR A 277 -1.94 -25.62 -31.39
C THR A 277 -1.98 -27.15 -31.63
N ILE A 278 -3.16 -27.76 -31.75
CA ILE A 278 -3.27 -29.18 -32.13
C ILE A 278 -3.15 -29.28 -33.67
N PRO A 279 -2.02 -29.70 -34.24
CA PRO A 279 -1.92 -29.90 -35.67
C PRO A 279 -2.83 -31.07 -36.06
N ALA A 280 -3.72 -30.83 -37.02
CA ALA A 280 -4.57 -31.87 -37.58
C ALA A 280 -3.74 -33.09 -38.02
N PRO A 281 -4.16 -34.33 -37.76
CA PRO A 281 -3.42 -35.53 -38.13
C PRO A 281 -3.25 -35.57 -39.66
N LYS A 282 -2.02 -35.47 -40.14
CA LYS A 282 -1.70 -35.65 -41.55
C LYS A 282 -2.09 -37.04 -41.99
N ASN A 283 -3.16 -37.17 -42.76
CA ASN A 283 -3.54 -38.39 -43.45
C ASN A 283 -2.39 -38.85 -44.33
N ARG A 284 -1.74 -39.95 -43.90
CA ARG A 284 -0.82 -40.70 -44.71
C ARG A 284 -1.60 -41.33 -45.87
N LYS A 285 -1.56 -40.73 -47.06
CA LYS A 285 -1.96 -41.40 -48.28
C LYS A 285 -0.95 -42.53 -48.56
N GLN A 286 -1.44 -43.74 -48.57
CA GLN A 286 -0.73 -44.93 -49.06
C GLN A 286 -0.34 -44.73 -50.52
N ALA A 287 0.96 -44.81 -50.82
CA ALA A 287 1.45 -44.93 -52.16
C ALA A 287 1.32 -46.43 -52.55
N SER A 288 0.32 -46.72 -53.39
CA SER A 288 0.26 -48.02 -54.07
C SER A 288 1.30 -48.05 -55.21
N LYS A 289 2.11 -49.10 -55.16
CA LYS A 289 2.98 -49.53 -56.28
C LYS A 289 2.14 -49.84 -57.52
N ASN A 290 2.52 -49.32 -58.66
CA ASN A 290 2.33 -50.00 -59.94
C ASN A 290 3.61 -49.97 -60.79
N LYS A 291 4.13 -51.18 -61.01
CA LYS A 291 5.14 -51.55 -62.01
C LYS A 291 4.46 -51.76 -63.34
N SER A 292 5.00 -51.24 -64.39
CA SER A 292 5.10 -51.83 -65.79
C SER A 292 5.83 -50.82 -66.62
N LYS A 293 7.00 -51.12 -67.09
CA LYS A 293 7.46 -51.84 -68.27
C LYS A 293 7.30 -51.08 -69.58
N GLU A 294 8.47 -51.04 -70.23
CA GLU A 294 8.70 -51.04 -71.70
C GLU A 294 8.58 -49.70 -72.42
N THR A 295 9.36 -49.33 -73.35
CA THR A 295 10.45 -49.83 -74.16
C THR A 295 10.90 -48.69 -75.09
N GLU A 296 12.16 -48.70 -75.41
CA GLU A 296 12.82 -48.45 -76.71
C GLU A 296 12.60 -47.20 -77.54
N SER A 297 13.76 -46.82 -77.99
CA SER A 297 14.13 -46.27 -79.29
C SER A 297 13.91 -44.77 -79.49
N GLY A 298 14.83 -44.04 -79.93
CA GLY A 298 15.84 -44.11 -80.92
C GLY A 298 16.09 -42.75 -81.48
N ASN A 299 17.30 -42.51 -81.78
CA ASN A 299 17.82 -41.74 -82.90
C ASN A 299 17.46 -40.22 -83.09
N LYS A 300 18.29 -39.36 -82.87
CA LYS A 300 19.30 -38.73 -83.78
C LYS A 300 20.01 -37.66 -83.00
#